data_dce51061afdd77734da755817488adcf
#
_entry.id   dce51061afdd77734da755817488adcf
#
_cell.length_a   1.000
_cell.length_b   1.000
_cell.length_c   1.000
_cell.angle_alpha   90.00
_cell.angle_beta   90.00
_cell.angle_gamma   90.00
#
_symmetry.space_group_name_H-M   'P 1'
#
loop_
_entity.id
_entity.type
_entity.pdbx_description
1 polymer ?
#
loop_
_entity_poly.entity_id
_entity_poly.type
_entity_poly.pdbx_seq_one_letter_code
_entity_poly.pdbx_strand_id
1 'polypeptide(L)'
;MAFPLAGGYTGYSGAGTSKFIPEIWSGKLQVKFYKSTVFGEIANTDWQGEIKSMGDKVHIRTVPNITINNYTSGLSLTNQVPSSTPLELNIDKGKYFAVIVDDVQEVQADVKLMDIFTNDAAEQMKIAIDSDVLGNVYADAHASNKGATAGVLSGDINLGATGAPRSVSSTTVLDAILDCGQVLDEQNVPETGRFIVIPAWMASFLKRSDLKQAYLTGDDVSPLRNGKLGMIDRFTVFVSNNLSSATDLGSDSSSGGTGAAADRKSWHVLAGTKDAITFASQMSNVETLRSESTFGNIVRGLNVYGYKVVKPEALVDLYAYKA
;
A
#
# COMPACT_ATOMS: atom_id res chain seq x y z
N MET A 1 -31.29 20.14 -15.55
CA MET A 1 -32.31 21.12 -15.12
C MET A 1 -32.84 21.80 -16.37
N ALA A 2 -34.13 21.69 -16.63
CA ALA A 2 -34.74 22.44 -17.70
C ALA A 2 -34.63 23.95 -17.40
N PHE A 3 -34.46 24.79 -18.40
CA PHE A 3 -34.38 26.24 -18.26
C PHE A 3 -35.63 26.74 -17.51
N PRO A 4 -35.48 27.58 -16.47
CA PRO A 4 -36.64 28.07 -15.74
C PRO A 4 -37.49 28.96 -16.65
N LEU A 5 -38.77 28.64 -16.74
CA LEU A 5 -39.75 29.43 -17.46
C LEU A 5 -40.19 30.59 -16.58
N ALA A 6 -40.21 31.80 -17.13
CA ALA A 6 -40.79 32.97 -16.44
C ALA A 6 -42.29 32.77 -16.16
N GLY A 7 -42.74 33.23 -14.97
CA GLY A 7 -44.15 33.11 -14.56
C GLY A 7 -45.10 33.66 -15.60
N GLY A 8 -46.07 32.84 -16.09
CA GLY A 8 -47.03 33.17 -17.11
C GLY A 8 -46.85 32.46 -18.47
N TYR A 9 -45.73 31.78 -18.67
CA TYR A 9 -45.55 30.89 -19.82
C TYR A 9 -46.05 29.49 -19.47
N THR A 10 -47.12 29.05 -20.16
CA THR A 10 -47.56 27.64 -20.09
C THR A 10 -46.59 26.83 -20.94
N GLY A 11 -45.65 26.13 -20.28
CA GLY A 11 -44.89 25.09 -20.95
C GLY A 11 -45.81 24.00 -21.49
N TYR A 12 -45.48 23.40 -22.61
CA TYR A 12 -46.21 22.29 -23.27
C TYR A 12 -46.30 21.00 -22.43
N SER A 13 -45.95 21.04 -21.16
CA SER A 13 -46.11 19.92 -20.23
C SER A 13 -46.81 20.38 -18.95
N GLY A 14 -47.98 19.86 -18.69
CA GLY A 14 -48.55 19.91 -17.35
C GLY A 14 -47.55 19.22 -16.39
N ALA A 15 -47.19 19.89 -15.30
CA ALA A 15 -46.26 19.45 -14.26
C ALA A 15 -44.74 19.56 -14.58
N GLY A 16 -44.29 20.66 -15.19
CA GLY A 16 -42.88 21.11 -15.04
C GLY A 16 -41.77 20.32 -15.74
N THR A 17 -42.12 19.29 -16.53
CA THR A 17 -41.13 18.54 -17.34
C THR A 17 -41.51 18.64 -18.83
N SER A 18 -40.69 19.32 -19.61
CA SER A 18 -40.84 19.40 -21.07
C SER A 18 -40.56 18.03 -21.70
N LYS A 19 -41.62 17.30 -22.06
CA LYS A 19 -41.48 15.99 -22.74
C LYS A 19 -40.97 16.11 -24.18
N PHE A 20 -40.83 17.31 -24.71
CA PHE A 20 -40.38 17.55 -26.08
C PHE A 20 -38.88 17.89 -26.18
N ILE A 21 -38.18 18.04 -25.06
CA ILE A 21 -36.73 18.19 -25.07
C ILE A 21 -36.12 16.81 -24.86
N PRO A 22 -35.53 16.18 -25.89
CA PRO A 22 -34.88 14.87 -25.71
C PRO A 22 -33.67 15.00 -24.82
N GLU A 23 -33.51 14.06 -23.91
CA GLU A 23 -32.27 13.89 -23.15
C GLU A 23 -31.25 13.24 -24.08
N ILE A 24 -30.08 13.86 -24.19
CA ILE A 24 -28.98 13.33 -24.99
C ILE A 24 -28.00 12.67 -24.04
N TRP A 25 -27.78 11.40 -24.21
CA TRP A 25 -26.75 10.63 -23.49
C TRP A 25 -25.42 10.76 -24.23
N SER A 26 -24.36 11.04 -23.49
CA SER A 26 -23.02 11.10 -24.07
C SER A 26 -22.51 9.69 -24.29
N GLY A 27 -22.08 9.36 -25.49
CA GLY A 27 -21.38 8.11 -25.80
C GLY A 27 -19.95 8.06 -25.23
N LYS A 28 -19.50 9.13 -24.55
CA LYS A 28 -18.22 9.17 -23.85
C LYS A 28 -18.43 8.90 -22.37
N LEU A 29 -17.76 7.87 -21.87
CA LEU A 29 -17.70 7.58 -20.43
C LEU A 29 -16.73 8.51 -19.72
N GLN A 30 -17.09 8.88 -18.49
CA GLN A 30 -16.19 9.62 -17.62
C GLN A 30 -15.05 8.71 -17.15
N VAL A 31 -13.82 9.23 -17.21
CA VAL A 31 -12.64 8.51 -16.71
C VAL A 31 -12.72 8.35 -15.19
N LYS A 32 -12.60 7.12 -14.72
CA LYS A 32 -12.53 6.80 -13.30
C LYS A 32 -11.08 6.90 -12.81
N PHE A 33 -10.88 7.54 -11.67
CA PHE A 33 -9.56 7.62 -11.03
C PHE A 33 -9.36 6.43 -10.11
N TYR A 34 -8.20 5.77 -10.23
CA TYR A 34 -7.82 4.63 -9.41
C TYR A 34 -6.71 5.02 -8.43
N LYS A 35 -6.65 4.31 -7.31
CA LYS A 35 -5.55 4.44 -6.36
C LYS A 35 -4.27 3.87 -6.96
N SER A 36 -3.14 4.54 -6.71
CA SER A 36 -1.83 4.03 -7.11
C SER A 36 -1.47 2.77 -6.32
N THR A 37 -1.00 1.75 -7.01
CA THR A 37 -0.52 0.49 -6.43
C THR A 37 0.99 0.49 -6.40
N VAL A 38 1.58 0.02 -5.31
CA VAL A 38 3.04 0.07 -5.07
C VAL A 38 3.65 -1.28 -4.70
N PHE A 39 2.86 -2.32 -4.41
CA PHE A 39 3.39 -3.60 -3.92
C PHE A 39 4.39 -4.24 -4.87
N GLY A 40 4.22 -4.11 -6.18
CA GLY A 40 5.16 -4.64 -7.18
C GLY A 40 6.54 -3.99 -7.15
N GLU A 41 6.66 -2.77 -6.60
CA GLU A 41 7.94 -2.07 -6.47
C GLU A 41 8.64 -2.34 -5.14
N ILE A 42 7.89 -2.75 -4.11
CA ILE A 42 8.40 -2.96 -2.74
C ILE A 42 8.63 -4.42 -2.38
N ALA A 43 8.01 -5.36 -3.10
CA ALA A 43 8.17 -6.79 -2.88
C ALA A 43 9.07 -7.44 -3.94
N ASN A 44 9.76 -8.52 -3.57
CA ASN A 44 10.44 -9.37 -4.52
C ASN A 44 9.53 -10.55 -4.93
N THR A 45 9.85 -11.16 -6.07
CA THR A 45 9.12 -12.29 -6.64
C THR A 45 10.02 -13.52 -6.88
N ASP A 46 11.13 -13.63 -6.16
CA ASP A 46 12.19 -14.60 -6.40
C ASP A 46 11.69 -16.05 -6.32
N TRP A 47 10.74 -16.32 -5.43
CA TRP A 47 10.17 -17.66 -5.20
C TRP A 47 8.89 -17.94 -5.99
N GLN A 48 8.40 -16.99 -6.79
CA GLN A 48 7.17 -17.18 -7.60
C GLN A 48 7.31 -18.32 -8.63
N GLY A 49 8.52 -18.52 -9.18
CA GLY A 49 8.78 -19.56 -10.17
C GLY A 49 8.62 -20.99 -9.64
N GLU A 50 8.93 -21.23 -8.38
CA GLU A 50 8.87 -22.56 -7.76
C GLU A 50 7.43 -23.04 -7.52
N ILE A 51 6.53 -22.10 -7.20
CA ILE A 51 5.16 -22.43 -6.78
C ILE A 51 4.15 -22.40 -7.95
N LYS A 52 4.55 -21.93 -9.12
CA LYS A 52 3.65 -21.68 -10.25
C LYS A 52 2.94 -22.95 -10.77
N SER A 53 3.55 -24.11 -10.60
CA SER A 53 3.05 -25.36 -11.19
C SER A 53 2.42 -26.30 -10.17
N MET A 54 2.90 -26.37 -8.95
CA MET A 54 2.46 -27.31 -7.91
C MET A 54 2.79 -26.77 -6.51
N GLY A 55 1.99 -27.15 -5.53
CA GLY A 55 2.21 -26.84 -4.11
C GLY A 55 1.45 -25.63 -3.61
N ASP A 56 1.17 -25.62 -2.32
CA ASP A 56 0.54 -24.53 -1.57
C ASP A 56 1.54 -23.76 -0.71
N LYS A 57 2.77 -24.29 -0.58
CA LYS A 57 3.82 -23.75 0.30
C LYS A 57 5.19 -23.84 -0.34
N VAL A 58 6.00 -22.80 -0.07
CA VAL A 58 7.46 -22.84 -0.32
C VAL A 58 8.20 -22.74 1.00
N HIS A 59 9.11 -23.67 1.27
CA HIS A 59 10.00 -23.60 2.40
C HIS A 59 11.29 -22.86 2.02
N ILE A 60 11.41 -21.63 2.52
CA ILE A 60 12.58 -20.78 2.33
C ILE A 60 13.62 -21.17 3.38
N ARG A 61 14.79 -21.62 2.96
CA ARG A 61 15.88 -21.97 3.86
C ARG A 61 16.58 -20.72 4.37
N THR A 62 16.77 -20.63 5.68
CA THR A 62 17.53 -19.55 6.30
C THR A 62 18.95 -20.02 6.64
N VAL A 63 19.91 -19.10 6.63
CA VAL A 63 21.30 -19.40 7.03
C VAL A 63 21.36 -19.44 8.57
N PRO A 64 21.85 -20.52 9.17
CA PRO A 64 21.97 -20.59 10.62
C PRO A 64 23.09 -19.68 11.14
N ASN A 65 22.91 -19.13 12.34
CA ASN A 65 23.94 -18.37 13.03
C ASN A 65 24.99 -19.30 13.63
N ILE A 66 26.28 -18.98 13.43
CA ILE A 66 27.42 -19.67 14.00
C ILE A 66 28.09 -18.76 15.03
N THR A 67 28.24 -19.23 16.27
CA THR A 67 28.92 -18.47 17.32
C THR A 67 30.43 -18.64 17.19
N ILE A 68 31.16 -17.54 17.13
CA ILE A 68 32.62 -17.56 17.13
C ILE A 68 33.11 -17.49 18.59
N ASN A 69 33.86 -18.48 19.02
CA ASN A 69 34.40 -18.58 20.36
C ASN A 69 35.91 -18.20 20.40
N ASN A 70 36.33 -17.60 21.49
CA ASN A 70 37.75 -17.30 21.70
C ASN A 70 38.54 -18.59 21.95
N TYR A 71 39.67 -18.71 21.28
CA TYR A 71 40.60 -19.83 21.47
C TYR A 71 41.70 -19.46 22.47
N THR A 72 41.96 -20.36 23.43
CA THR A 72 43.12 -20.34 24.31
C THR A 72 43.89 -21.65 24.18
N SER A 73 45.21 -21.58 24.28
CA SER A 73 46.05 -22.79 24.17
C SER A 73 45.65 -23.83 25.22
N GLY A 74 45.41 -25.06 24.76
CA GLY A 74 44.94 -26.18 25.63
C GLY A 74 43.42 -26.28 25.79
N LEU A 75 42.63 -25.42 25.12
CA LEU A 75 41.18 -25.51 25.16
C LEU A 75 40.65 -26.71 24.35
N SER A 76 39.75 -27.49 24.94
CA SER A 76 38.98 -28.50 24.20
C SER A 76 37.90 -27.82 23.38
N LEU A 77 37.91 -28.03 22.07
CA LEU A 77 36.93 -27.42 21.13
C LEU A 77 35.55 -28.04 21.32
N THR A 78 34.54 -27.18 21.45
CA THR A 78 33.12 -27.57 21.44
C THR A 78 32.58 -27.44 20.04
N ASN A 79 32.12 -28.53 19.43
CA ASN A 79 31.54 -28.50 18.10
C ASN A 79 30.09 -28.01 18.17
N GLN A 80 29.74 -27.04 17.31
CA GLN A 80 28.36 -26.59 17.13
C GLN A 80 27.72 -27.38 16.00
N VAL A 81 26.45 -27.74 16.17
CA VAL A 81 25.61 -28.30 15.09
C VAL A 81 24.63 -27.22 14.65
N PRO A 82 24.92 -26.49 13.55
CA PRO A 82 24.03 -25.44 13.11
C PRO A 82 22.70 -26.03 12.65
N SER A 83 21.60 -25.47 13.14
CA SER A 83 20.24 -25.77 12.69
C SER A 83 19.55 -24.50 12.22
N SER A 84 18.85 -24.56 11.11
CA SER A 84 18.04 -23.45 10.63
C SER A 84 16.57 -23.83 10.62
N THR A 85 15.71 -22.91 11.01
CA THR A 85 14.27 -23.08 10.91
C THR A 85 13.84 -22.59 9.52
N PRO A 86 13.21 -23.42 8.68
CA PRO A 86 12.70 -22.97 7.39
C PRO A 86 11.56 -21.97 7.60
N LEU A 87 11.52 -20.92 6.80
CA LEU A 87 10.41 -20.00 6.73
C LEU A 87 9.42 -20.49 5.67
N GLU A 88 8.14 -20.53 6.00
CA GLU A 88 7.09 -20.96 5.09
C GLU A 88 6.41 -19.75 4.40
N LEU A 89 6.41 -19.73 3.08
CA LEU A 89 5.58 -18.87 2.26
C LEU A 89 4.33 -19.65 1.83
N ASN A 90 3.17 -19.30 2.37
CA ASN A 90 1.90 -19.93 2.04
C ASN A 90 1.17 -19.15 0.96
N ILE A 91 0.54 -19.87 0.01
CA ILE A 91 -0.38 -19.31 -0.97
C ILE A 91 -1.80 -19.63 -0.50
N ASP A 92 -2.33 -18.79 0.38
CA ASP A 92 -3.60 -19.00 1.07
C ASP A 92 -4.64 -17.92 0.80
N LYS A 93 -4.29 -16.93 -0.03
CA LYS A 93 -5.14 -15.78 -0.33
C LYS A 93 -5.69 -15.84 -1.74
N GLY A 94 -6.97 -15.53 -1.89
CA GLY A 94 -7.63 -15.45 -3.18
C GLY A 94 -8.54 -14.24 -3.28
N LYS A 95 -8.50 -13.57 -4.43
CA LYS A 95 -9.45 -12.51 -4.80
C LYS A 95 -10.13 -12.90 -6.11
N TYR A 96 -11.42 -12.69 -6.21
CA TYR A 96 -12.16 -12.95 -7.43
C TYR A 96 -13.12 -11.81 -7.75
N PHE A 97 -13.45 -11.68 -9.01
CA PHE A 97 -14.59 -10.90 -9.47
C PHE A 97 -15.44 -11.72 -10.41
N ALA A 98 -16.74 -11.44 -10.45
CA ALA A 98 -17.67 -12.01 -11.39
C ALA A 98 -18.70 -10.93 -11.77
N VAL A 99 -18.78 -10.63 -13.05
CA VAL A 99 -19.70 -9.63 -13.60
C VAL A 99 -20.52 -10.27 -14.69
N ILE A 100 -21.83 -10.09 -14.65
CA ILE A 100 -22.75 -10.53 -15.69
C ILE A 100 -23.20 -9.33 -16.53
N VAL A 101 -23.21 -9.51 -17.85
CA VAL A 101 -23.77 -8.56 -18.80
C VAL A 101 -24.91 -9.26 -19.53
N ASP A 102 -26.10 -8.68 -19.45
CA ASP A 102 -27.29 -9.20 -20.13
C ASP A 102 -27.21 -8.90 -21.64
N ASP A 103 -27.59 -9.85 -22.48
CA ASP A 103 -27.56 -9.72 -23.95
C ASP A 103 -28.42 -8.55 -24.43
N VAL A 104 -29.55 -8.30 -23.80
CA VAL A 104 -30.44 -7.18 -24.16
C VAL A 104 -29.75 -5.85 -23.85
N GLN A 105 -29.08 -5.76 -22.72
CA GLN A 105 -28.33 -4.55 -22.35
C GLN A 105 -27.12 -4.34 -23.27
N GLU A 106 -26.41 -5.40 -23.64
CA GLU A 106 -25.26 -5.33 -24.54
C GLU A 106 -25.65 -4.84 -25.94
N VAL A 107 -26.80 -5.31 -26.47
CA VAL A 107 -27.32 -4.89 -27.79
C VAL A 107 -27.89 -3.46 -27.76
N GLN A 108 -28.50 -3.06 -26.64
CA GLN A 108 -29.12 -1.73 -26.49
C GLN A 108 -28.13 -0.66 -26.03
N ALA A 109 -26.99 -1.07 -25.49
CA ALA A 109 -25.97 -0.14 -25.01
C ALA A 109 -25.19 0.51 -26.17
N ASP A 110 -24.94 1.80 -26.04
CA ASP A 110 -24.11 2.57 -26.96
C ASP A 110 -22.60 2.31 -26.79
N VAL A 111 -22.23 1.51 -25.78
CA VAL A 111 -20.84 1.26 -25.37
C VAL A 111 -20.62 -0.23 -25.13
N LYS A 112 -19.37 -0.69 -25.31
CA LYS A 112 -18.98 -2.07 -25.03
C LYS A 112 -18.85 -2.31 -23.51
N LEU A 113 -19.96 -2.69 -22.88
CA LEU A 113 -20.06 -2.85 -21.42
C LEU A 113 -19.09 -3.90 -20.87
N MET A 114 -18.93 -5.01 -21.59
CA MET A 114 -18.05 -6.12 -21.20
C MET A 114 -16.59 -5.68 -21.01
N ASP A 115 -16.05 -4.94 -21.98
CA ASP A 115 -14.66 -4.47 -21.93
C ASP A 115 -14.44 -3.47 -20.79
N ILE A 116 -15.43 -2.60 -20.58
CA ILE A 116 -15.36 -1.57 -19.52
C ILE A 116 -15.36 -2.21 -18.14
N PHE A 117 -16.27 -3.14 -17.90
CA PHE A 117 -16.38 -3.81 -16.60
C PHE A 117 -15.17 -4.70 -16.32
N THR A 118 -14.63 -5.38 -17.32
CA THR A 118 -13.42 -6.21 -17.18
C THR A 118 -12.19 -5.36 -16.84
N ASN A 119 -12.03 -4.20 -17.51
CA ASN A 119 -10.91 -3.30 -17.22
C ASN A 119 -11.03 -2.69 -15.82
N ASP A 120 -12.23 -2.23 -15.43
CA ASP A 120 -12.46 -1.72 -14.06
C ASP A 120 -12.20 -2.80 -13.00
N ALA A 121 -12.67 -4.03 -13.22
CA ALA A 121 -12.47 -5.14 -12.31
C ALA A 121 -10.99 -5.50 -12.16
N ALA A 122 -10.21 -5.47 -13.25
CA ALA A 122 -8.78 -5.72 -13.20
C ALA A 122 -8.03 -4.66 -12.35
N GLU A 123 -8.36 -3.39 -12.53
CA GLU A 123 -7.75 -2.32 -11.72
C GLU A 123 -8.19 -2.39 -10.25
N GLN A 124 -9.47 -2.68 -9.97
CA GLN A 124 -9.95 -2.88 -8.59
C GLN A 124 -9.28 -4.07 -7.92
N MET A 125 -9.00 -5.15 -8.65
CA MET A 125 -8.30 -6.32 -8.12
C MET A 125 -6.88 -5.98 -7.73
N LYS A 126 -6.13 -5.22 -8.54
CA LYS A 126 -4.79 -4.74 -8.20
C LYS A 126 -4.81 -3.91 -6.91
N ILE A 127 -5.77 -2.97 -6.79
CA ILE A 127 -5.93 -2.15 -5.59
C ILE A 127 -6.26 -3.01 -4.36
N ALA A 128 -7.10 -4.03 -4.51
CA ALA A 128 -7.47 -4.92 -3.41
C ALA A 128 -6.28 -5.77 -2.92
N ILE A 129 -5.41 -6.22 -3.83
CA ILE A 129 -4.18 -6.94 -3.48
C ILE A 129 -3.19 -6.00 -2.80
N ASP A 130 -2.97 -4.80 -3.36
CA ASP A 130 -2.07 -3.79 -2.78
C ASP A 130 -2.50 -3.39 -1.36
N SER A 131 -3.79 -3.17 -1.15
CA SER A 131 -4.35 -2.85 0.17
C SER A 131 -4.21 -4.02 1.16
N ASP A 132 -4.31 -5.27 0.72
CA ASP A 132 -4.13 -6.45 1.57
C ASP A 132 -2.66 -6.61 1.98
N VAL A 133 -1.72 -6.44 1.04
CA VAL A 133 -0.28 -6.49 1.33
C VAL A 133 0.12 -5.38 2.30
N LEU A 134 -0.16 -4.12 1.94
CA LEU A 134 0.19 -2.95 2.77
C LEU A 134 -0.55 -2.93 4.11
N GLY A 135 -1.72 -3.58 4.18
CA GLY A 135 -2.55 -3.66 5.37
C GLY A 135 -2.07 -4.65 6.42
N ASN A 136 -1.18 -5.58 6.09
CA ASN A 136 -0.78 -6.66 7.00
C ASN A 136 0.73 -6.78 7.20
N VAL A 137 1.54 -6.41 6.21
CA VAL A 137 3.01 -6.61 6.23
C VAL A 137 3.69 -5.88 7.39
N TYR A 138 3.18 -4.73 7.83
CA TYR A 138 3.76 -3.94 8.93
C TYR A 138 3.81 -4.73 10.26
N ALA A 139 2.85 -5.62 10.49
CA ALA A 139 2.77 -6.40 11.72
C ALA A 139 3.94 -7.36 11.88
N ASP A 140 4.50 -7.85 10.78
CA ASP A 140 5.61 -8.80 10.74
C ASP A 140 7.00 -8.12 10.83
N ALA A 141 7.09 -6.78 10.95
CA ALA A 141 8.35 -6.07 11.19
C ALA A 141 8.98 -6.50 12.52
N HIS A 142 10.33 -6.51 12.57
CA HIS A 142 11.07 -6.88 13.77
C HIS A 142 10.67 -6.00 14.98
N ALA A 143 10.70 -6.57 16.19
CA ALA A 143 10.27 -5.85 17.39
C ALA A 143 11.07 -4.56 17.65
N SER A 144 12.36 -4.55 17.31
CA SER A 144 13.22 -3.37 17.43
C SER A 144 13.05 -2.36 16.26
N ASN A 145 12.22 -2.66 15.27
CA ASN A 145 12.00 -1.81 14.11
C ASN A 145 10.60 -1.15 14.13
N LYS A 146 9.94 -1.20 15.26
CA LYS A 146 8.60 -0.61 15.46
C LYS A 146 8.41 -0.19 16.92
N GLY A 147 7.43 0.67 17.17
CA GLY A 147 7.06 1.10 18.51
C GLY A 147 7.80 2.35 18.99
N ALA A 148 7.61 2.66 20.29
CA ALA A 148 8.14 3.89 20.89
C ALA A 148 9.63 3.79 21.29
N THR A 149 10.21 2.61 21.27
CA THR A 149 11.59 2.32 21.68
C THR A 149 12.30 1.49 20.63
N ALA A 150 12.24 1.95 19.37
CA ALA A 150 12.90 1.28 18.27
C ALA A 150 14.42 1.53 18.27
N GLY A 151 15.14 0.72 17.48
CA GLY A 151 16.60 0.69 17.42
C GLY A 151 17.19 -0.48 18.21
N VAL A 152 18.08 -1.24 17.59
CA VAL A 152 18.75 -2.37 18.24
C VAL A 152 19.84 -1.91 19.21
N LEU A 153 20.51 -0.83 18.85
CA LEU A 153 21.62 -0.25 19.63
C LEU A 153 21.15 0.91 20.49
N SER A 154 20.35 1.82 19.94
CA SER A 154 19.88 3.00 20.65
C SER A 154 18.73 2.71 21.59
N GLY A 155 17.70 1.98 21.13
CA GLY A 155 16.52 1.63 21.93
C GLY A 155 15.66 2.83 22.38
N ASP A 156 15.84 4.00 21.77
CA ASP A 156 15.20 5.27 22.15
C ASP A 156 14.48 5.99 20.98
N ILE A 157 14.48 5.38 19.80
CA ILE A 157 13.85 5.95 18.61
C ILE A 157 12.34 5.73 18.69
N ASN A 158 11.58 6.82 18.70
CA ASN A 158 10.14 6.74 18.73
C ASN A 158 9.55 6.66 17.31
N LEU A 159 9.15 5.47 16.88
CA LEU A 159 8.42 5.23 15.62
C LEU A 159 6.90 5.22 15.81
N GLY A 160 6.40 5.43 17.04
CA GLY A 160 4.98 5.34 17.36
C GLY A 160 4.52 3.92 17.64
N ALA A 161 3.52 3.80 18.52
CA ALA A 161 2.91 2.53 18.89
C ALA A 161 1.39 2.64 18.80
N THR A 162 0.70 1.50 18.75
CA THR A 162 -0.78 1.47 18.84
C THR A 162 -1.25 2.19 20.10
N GLY A 163 -2.17 3.14 19.95
CA GLY A 163 -2.64 4.02 21.03
C GLY A 163 -1.73 5.21 21.34
N ALA A 164 -0.50 5.27 20.82
CA ALA A 164 0.44 6.37 20.96
C ALA A 164 1.22 6.61 19.65
N PRO A 165 0.55 6.94 18.54
CA PRO A 165 1.22 7.16 17.28
C PRO A 165 2.08 8.42 17.31
N ARG A 166 3.14 8.45 16.50
CA ARG A 166 4.04 9.59 16.40
C ARG A 166 3.36 10.76 15.69
N SER A 167 3.46 11.95 16.27
CA SER A 167 3.01 13.20 15.65
C SER A 167 3.98 13.63 14.56
N VAL A 168 3.48 13.83 13.34
CA VAL A 168 4.29 14.28 12.21
C VAL A 168 3.71 15.58 11.64
N SER A 169 4.57 16.59 11.53
CA SER A 169 4.32 17.92 10.97
C SER A 169 5.24 18.21 9.80
N SER A 170 5.11 19.38 9.18
CA SER A 170 6.02 19.82 8.12
C SER A 170 7.47 20.05 8.59
N THR A 171 7.71 20.24 9.88
CA THR A 171 9.04 20.41 10.47
C THR A 171 9.66 19.10 10.92
N THR A 172 8.86 18.12 11.33
CA THR A 172 9.34 16.85 11.90
C THR A 172 9.28 15.67 10.92
N VAL A 173 8.77 15.90 9.70
CA VAL A 173 8.63 14.83 8.70
C VAL A 173 9.97 14.26 8.23
N LEU A 174 10.99 15.11 8.11
CA LEU A 174 12.35 14.68 7.73
C LEU A 174 12.99 13.86 8.83
N ASP A 175 12.88 14.31 10.09
CA ASP A 175 13.39 13.58 11.24
C ASP A 175 12.77 12.17 11.32
N ALA A 176 11.47 12.06 11.04
CA ALA A 176 10.79 10.77 11.04
C ALA A 176 11.33 9.80 9.96
N ILE A 177 11.72 10.32 8.80
CA ILE A 177 12.33 9.50 7.73
C ILE A 177 13.77 9.12 8.08
N LEU A 178 14.55 10.06 8.62
CA LEU A 178 15.92 9.82 9.06
C LEU A 178 15.97 8.78 10.19
N ASP A 179 15.03 8.84 11.13
CA ASP A 179 14.90 7.84 12.20
C ASP A 179 14.62 6.43 11.64
N CYS A 180 13.78 6.31 10.60
CA CYS A 180 13.61 5.02 9.90
C CYS A 180 14.92 4.54 9.25
N GLY A 181 15.73 5.47 8.70
CA GLY A 181 17.06 5.19 8.15
C GLY A 181 18.01 4.69 9.22
N GLN A 182 18.06 5.36 10.36
CA GLN A 182 18.91 4.98 11.50
C GLN A 182 18.57 3.58 12.02
N VAL A 183 17.28 3.25 12.17
CA VAL A 183 16.86 1.92 12.62
C VAL A 183 17.34 0.82 11.66
N LEU A 184 17.27 1.03 10.35
CA LEU A 184 17.79 0.06 9.36
C LEU A 184 19.33 -0.03 9.39
N ASP A 185 20.02 1.09 9.64
CA ASP A 185 21.48 1.10 9.75
C ASP A 185 21.95 0.32 11.00
N GLU A 186 21.25 0.46 12.12
CA GLU A 186 21.52 -0.31 13.33
C GLU A 186 21.31 -1.82 13.15
N GLN A 187 20.41 -2.20 12.25
CA GLN A 187 20.19 -3.61 11.83
C GLN A 187 21.21 -4.09 10.79
N ASN A 188 22.15 -3.25 10.38
CA ASN A 188 23.12 -3.55 9.30
C ASN A 188 22.46 -3.90 7.95
N VAL A 189 21.32 -3.30 7.65
CA VAL A 189 20.63 -3.49 6.36
C VAL A 189 21.34 -2.69 5.28
N PRO A 190 21.57 -3.26 4.07
CA PRO A 190 22.22 -2.55 2.97
C PRO A 190 21.59 -1.19 2.69
N GLU A 191 22.42 -0.19 2.36
CA GLU A 191 21.99 1.17 2.07
C GLU A 191 21.30 1.30 0.72
N THR A 192 21.55 0.36 -0.19
CA THR A 192 21.04 0.38 -1.56
C THR A 192 19.67 -0.27 -1.66
N GLY A 193 18.79 0.29 -2.50
CA GLY A 193 17.49 -0.30 -2.78
C GLY A 193 16.46 -0.15 -1.66
N ARG A 194 16.65 0.82 -0.77
CA ARG A 194 15.66 1.13 0.28
C ARG A 194 14.46 1.85 -0.31
N PHE A 195 13.29 1.51 0.17
CA PHE A 195 12.04 2.18 -0.17
C PHE A 195 11.33 2.71 1.07
N ILE A 196 10.48 3.70 0.89
CA ILE A 196 9.52 4.15 1.88
C ILE A 196 8.18 4.42 1.22
N VAL A 197 7.10 3.91 1.81
CA VAL A 197 5.72 4.12 1.33
C VAL A 197 5.02 5.06 2.29
N ILE A 198 4.68 6.25 1.81
CA ILE A 198 4.08 7.32 2.62
C ILE A 198 2.65 7.66 2.16
N PRO A 199 1.78 8.13 3.07
CA PRO A 199 0.47 8.64 2.70
C PRO A 199 0.56 10.02 2.04
N ALA A 200 -0.45 10.41 1.27
CA ALA A 200 -0.46 11.66 0.51
C ALA A 200 -0.29 12.93 1.37
N TRP A 201 -0.79 12.93 2.61
CA TRP A 201 -0.62 14.06 3.52
C TRP A 201 0.85 14.25 3.93
N MET A 202 1.57 13.14 4.17
CA MET A 202 2.99 13.19 4.53
C MET A 202 3.84 13.67 3.33
N ALA A 203 3.50 13.25 2.11
CA ALA A 203 4.11 13.78 0.88
C ALA A 203 3.91 15.29 0.74
N SER A 204 2.75 15.82 1.14
CA SER A 204 2.49 17.26 1.17
C SER A 204 3.36 17.99 2.22
N PHE A 205 3.62 17.37 3.37
CA PHE A 205 4.49 17.92 4.40
C PHE A 205 5.95 17.95 3.95
N LEU A 206 6.42 16.88 3.28
CA LEU A 206 7.77 16.85 2.69
C LEU A 206 8.01 18.02 1.73
N LYS A 207 7.04 18.32 0.88
CA LYS A 207 7.13 19.46 -0.05
C LYS A 207 7.15 20.82 0.66
N ARG A 208 6.64 20.91 1.89
CA ARG A 208 6.64 22.13 2.70
C ARG A 208 7.82 22.22 3.68
N SER A 209 8.53 21.13 3.89
CA SER A 209 9.70 21.04 4.77
C SER A 209 10.89 21.83 4.20
N ASP A 210 12.03 21.74 4.83
CA ASP A 210 13.27 22.42 4.40
C ASP A 210 13.74 22.01 3.00
N LEU A 211 13.26 20.87 2.49
CA LEU A 211 13.50 20.44 1.10
C LEU A 211 12.86 21.36 0.04
N LYS A 212 12.01 22.32 0.42
CA LYS A 212 11.42 23.29 -0.53
C LYS A 212 12.46 24.18 -1.22
N GLN A 213 13.65 24.34 -0.62
CA GLN A 213 14.70 25.23 -1.13
C GLN A 213 15.72 24.41 -1.93
N ALA A 214 15.83 24.70 -3.23
CA ALA A 214 16.71 23.96 -4.14
C ALA A 214 18.19 24.00 -3.71
N TYR A 215 18.66 25.11 -3.13
CA TYR A 215 20.05 25.23 -2.70
C TYR A 215 20.41 24.31 -1.52
N LEU A 216 19.43 23.90 -0.71
CA LEU A 216 19.65 22.94 0.39
C LEU A 216 19.69 21.49 -0.10
N THR A 217 19.03 21.20 -1.20
CA THR A 217 18.97 19.84 -1.77
C THR A 217 20.10 19.57 -2.77
N GLY A 218 20.82 20.63 -3.22
CA GLY A 218 21.86 20.50 -4.25
C GLY A 218 21.32 20.20 -5.65
N ASP A 219 20.01 20.34 -5.86
CA ASP A 219 19.32 20.08 -7.11
C ASP A 219 18.95 21.39 -7.81
N ASP A 220 18.91 21.40 -9.14
CA ASP A 220 18.54 22.57 -9.94
C ASP A 220 17.07 22.99 -9.77
N VAL A 221 16.21 22.05 -9.35
CA VAL A 221 14.77 22.28 -9.22
C VAL A 221 14.25 21.74 -7.89
N SER A 222 13.63 22.62 -7.09
CA SER A 222 13.05 22.21 -5.80
C SER A 222 11.90 21.19 -5.96
N PRO A 223 11.73 20.27 -5.00
CA PRO A 223 10.60 19.31 -4.97
C PRO A 223 9.24 20.00 -5.00
N LEU A 224 9.13 21.19 -4.44
CA LEU A 224 7.89 21.99 -4.47
C LEU A 224 7.48 22.39 -5.88
N ARG A 225 8.46 22.77 -6.72
CA ARG A 225 8.23 23.18 -8.11
C ARG A 225 8.04 21.99 -9.05
N ASN A 226 8.84 20.94 -8.86
CA ASN A 226 8.80 19.75 -9.72
C ASN A 226 7.67 18.79 -9.34
N GLY A 227 7.25 18.76 -8.07
CA GLY A 227 6.23 17.84 -7.57
C GLY A 227 6.72 16.40 -7.38
N LYS A 228 7.93 16.07 -7.80
CA LYS A 228 8.57 14.76 -7.60
C LYS A 228 9.32 14.75 -6.27
N LEU A 229 9.15 13.68 -5.50
CA LEU A 229 9.86 13.50 -4.24
C LEU A 229 11.20 12.74 -4.42
N GLY A 230 11.29 11.91 -5.46
CA GLY A 230 12.51 11.21 -5.81
C GLY A 230 13.04 10.31 -4.70
N MET A 231 14.30 10.50 -4.35
CA MET A 231 15.02 9.79 -3.29
C MET A 231 15.32 10.76 -2.14
N ILE A 232 15.05 10.34 -0.91
CA ILE A 232 15.35 11.09 0.32
C ILE A 232 16.06 10.14 1.27
N ASP A 233 17.23 10.51 1.76
CA ASP A 233 18.05 9.70 2.66
C ASP A 233 18.15 8.22 2.21
N ARG A 234 18.56 7.99 0.98
CA ARG A 234 18.71 6.64 0.38
C ARG A 234 17.38 5.87 0.20
N PHE A 235 16.23 6.47 0.58
CA PHE A 235 14.90 5.89 0.36
C PHE A 235 14.31 6.38 -0.95
N THR A 236 13.87 5.44 -1.80
CA THR A 236 12.95 5.75 -2.90
C THR A 236 11.54 5.95 -2.33
N VAL A 237 11.00 7.14 -2.53
CA VAL A 237 9.71 7.53 -1.93
C VAL A 237 8.55 7.14 -2.84
N PHE A 238 7.68 6.28 -2.35
CA PHE A 238 6.41 5.93 -2.98
C PHE A 238 5.24 6.55 -2.21
N VAL A 239 4.24 7.05 -2.94
CA VAL A 239 3.03 7.62 -2.34
C VAL A 239 1.86 6.70 -2.61
N SER A 240 1.21 6.21 -1.55
CA SER A 240 0.04 5.35 -1.66
C SER A 240 -1.03 5.74 -0.64
N ASN A 241 -2.29 5.67 -1.07
CA ASN A 241 -3.46 5.82 -0.20
C ASN A 241 -4.05 4.46 0.22
N ASN A 242 -3.34 3.36 -0.06
CA ASN A 242 -3.74 1.99 0.31
C ASN A 242 -3.12 1.53 1.64
N LEU A 243 -2.32 2.39 2.30
CA LEU A 243 -1.72 2.10 3.60
C LEU A 243 -2.79 1.83 4.66
N SER A 244 -2.50 0.92 5.58
CA SER A 244 -3.35 0.65 6.74
C SER A 244 -3.50 1.89 7.60
N SER A 245 -4.73 2.18 8.00
CA SER A 245 -5.03 3.29 8.91
C SER A 245 -5.98 2.85 10.01
N ALA A 246 -5.75 3.33 11.22
CA ALA A 246 -6.59 3.10 12.38
C ALA A 246 -7.08 4.43 12.98
N THR A 247 -8.22 4.40 13.64
CA THR A 247 -8.76 5.50 14.45
C THR A 247 -8.52 5.14 15.92
N ASP A 248 -7.29 5.26 16.39
CA ASP A 248 -6.89 4.82 17.72
C ASP A 248 -6.30 5.93 18.60
N LEU A 249 -6.31 7.18 18.14
CA LEU A 249 -5.99 8.32 18.96
C LEU A 249 -7.12 8.53 19.97
N GLY A 250 -6.97 7.90 21.12
CA GLY A 250 -7.79 8.20 22.29
C GLY A 250 -7.75 9.70 22.62
N SER A 251 -8.81 10.22 23.24
CA SER A 251 -9.01 11.61 23.59
C SER A 251 -7.77 12.23 24.26
N ASP A 252 -6.94 12.91 23.48
CA ASP A 252 -5.93 13.80 24.05
C ASP A 252 -6.59 15.10 24.46
N SER A 253 -6.89 15.20 25.75
CA SER A 253 -7.50 16.38 26.36
C SER A 253 -6.54 17.58 26.48
N SER A 254 -5.31 17.47 25.95
CA SER A 254 -4.26 18.48 26.13
C SER A 254 -4.22 19.57 25.05
N SER A 255 -5.00 19.45 23.98
CA SER A 255 -5.08 20.49 22.95
C SER A 255 -6.48 21.07 22.92
N GLY A 256 -6.66 22.27 23.45
CA GLY A 256 -7.93 23.00 23.59
C GLY A 256 -8.77 23.27 22.33
N GLY A 257 -8.86 22.29 21.45
CA GLY A 257 -9.71 22.27 20.27
C GLY A 257 -10.95 21.42 20.52
N THR A 258 -12.12 22.01 20.36
CA THR A 258 -13.46 21.41 20.46
C THR A 258 -13.80 20.38 19.36
N GLY A 259 -12.83 19.71 18.77
CA GLY A 259 -13.01 18.63 17.82
C GLY A 259 -12.65 17.29 18.49
N ALA A 260 -13.59 16.36 18.53
CA ALA A 260 -13.39 15.04 19.09
C ALA A 260 -12.12 14.39 18.52
N ALA A 261 -11.14 14.14 19.38
CA ALA A 261 -9.90 13.44 19.04
C ALA A 261 -10.14 12.01 18.52
N ALA A 262 -11.37 11.52 18.62
CA ALA A 262 -11.84 10.22 18.17
C ALA A 262 -11.77 9.99 16.64
N ASP A 263 -11.59 11.05 15.83
CA ASP A 263 -11.61 10.94 14.36
C ASP A 263 -10.23 11.09 13.70
N ARG A 264 -9.15 11.24 14.48
CA ARG A 264 -7.81 11.31 13.91
C ARG A 264 -7.34 9.94 13.51
N LYS A 265 -7.04 9.81 12.21
CA LYS A 265 -6.47 8.60 11.66
C LYS A 265 -4.96 8.60 11.81
N SER A 266 -4.43 7.47 12.22
CA SER A 266 -3.01 7.14 12.16
C SER A 266 -2.76 6.15 11.03
N TRP A 267 -1.56 6.17 10.46
CA TRP A 267 -1.17 5.35 9.33
C TRP A 267 0.11 4.59 9.63
N HIS A 268 0.17 3.36 9.17
CA HIS A 268 1.39 2.57 9.14
C HIS A 268 2.19 2.93 7.87
N VAL A 269 3.30 3.60 8.05
CA VAL A 269 4.26 3.98 6.99
C VAL A 269 5.34 2.90 6.96
N LEU A 270 5.48 2.23 5.81
CA LEU A 270 6.42 1.13 5.63
C LEU A 270 7.71 1.65 5.03
N ALA A 271 8.85 1.32 5.65
CA ALA A 271 10.18 1.54 5.09
C ALA A 271 10.98 0.24 5.15
N GLY A 272 11.86 0.01 4.18
CA GLY A 272 12.65 -1.20 4.14
C GLY A 272 13.35 -1.43 2.81
N THR A 273 13.71 -2.69 2.54
CA THR A 273 14.29 -3.14 1.28
C THR A 273 13.38 -4.15 0.58
N LYS A 274 13.51 -4.29 -0.74
CA LYS A 274 12.73 -5.28 -1.51
C LYS A 274 12.91 -6.72 -1.03
N ASP A 275 14.07 -7.03 -0.47
CA ASP A 275 14.39 -8.35 0.05
C ASP A 275 13.62 -8.71 1.33
N ALA A 276 13.01 -7.71 1.99
CA ALA A 276 12.24 -7.93 3.20
C ALA A 276 10.93 -8.66 2.93
N ILE A 277 10.27 -8.34 1.81
CA ILE A 277 8.91 -8.78 1.49
C ILE A 277 8.95 -9.65 0.23
N THR A 278 8.38 -10.83 0.31
CA THR A 278 8.19 -11.71 -0.84
C THR A 278 6.72 -11.83 -1.18
N PHE A 279 6.43 -11.74 -2.46
CA PHE A 279 5.11 -11.92 -3.04
C PHE A 279 5.16 -13.03 -4.08
N ALA A 280 4.19 -13.94 -4.08
CA ALA A 280 4.04 -14.96 -5.10
C ALA A 280 2.58 -15.06 -5.54
N SER A 281 2.35 -15.06 -6.85
CA SER A 281 1.05 -15.32 -7.46
C SER A 281 1.11 -16.67 -8.17
N GLN A 282 0.19 -17.55 -7.82
CA GLN A 282 0.15 -18.90 -8.40
C GLN A 282 -0.79 -18.98 -9.60
N MET A 283 -1.96 -18.38 -9.48
CA MET A 283 -3.02 -18.48 -10.48
C MET A 283 -3.61 -17.10 -10.76
N SER A 284 -3.62 -16.74 -12.03
CA SER A 284 -4.38 -15.60 -12.54
C SER A 284 -5.15 -16.08 -13.76
N ASN A 285 -6.45 -16.30 -13.60
CA ASN A 285 -7.30 -16.80 -14.66
C ASN A 285 -8.50 -15.90 -14.87
N VAL A 286 -8.77 -15.53 -16.11
CA VAL A 286 -9.95 -14.78 -16.53
C VAL A 286 -10.67 -15.59 -17.58
N GLU A 287 -11.96 -15.85 -17.37
CA GLU A 287 -12.75 -16.61 -18.30
C GLU A 287 -14.13 -15.97 -18.51
N THR A 288 -14.67 -16.22 -19.70
CA THR A 288 -16.02 -15.81 -20.07
C THR A 288 -16.90 -17.04 -20.22
N LEU A 289 -18.04 -17.02 -19.56
CA LEU A 289 -19.01 -18.12 -19.56
C LEU A 289 -20.40 -17.58 -19.90
N ARG A 290 -21.19 -18.43 -20.58
CA ARG A 290 -22.62 -18.17 -20.75
C ARG A 290 -23.35 -18.46 -19.44
N SER A 291 -24.25 -17.56 -19.02
CA SER A 291 -25.09 -17.81 -17.84
C SER A 291 -26.10 -18.91 -18.10
N GLU A 292 -26.30 -19.79 -17.12
CA GLU A 292 -27.34 -20.85 -17.17
C GLU A 292 -28.72 -20.34 -16.73
N SER A 293 -28.75 -19.30 -15.88
CA SER A 293 -29.97 -18.78 -15.27
C SER A 293 -30.59 -17.58 -15.97
N THR A 294 -29.78 -16.86 -16.78
CA THR A 294 -30.17 -15.62 -17.47
C THR A 294 -29.56 -15.56 -18.87
N PHE A 295 -30.18 -14.82 -19.78
CA PHE A 295 -29.60 -14.55 -21.09
C PHE A 295 -28.51 -13.48 -20.96
N GLY A 296 -27.25 -13.92 -20.74
CA GLY A 296 -26.14 -13.03 -20.58
C GLY A 296 -24.80 -13.75 -20.51
N ASN A 297 -23.73 -12.99 -20.67
CA ASN A 297 -22.36 -13.46 -20.56
C ASN A 297 -21.78 -13.06 -19.20
N ILE A 298 -21.13 -14.00 -18.52
CA ILE A 298 -20.44 -13.78 -17.25
C ILE A 298 -18.95 -13.71 -17.54
N VAL A 299 -18.30 -12.62 -17.12
CA VAL A 299 -16.84 -12.57 -17.02
C VAL A 299 -16.46 -12.76 -15.56
N ARG A 300 -15.60 -13.72 -15.30
CA ARG A 300 -15.05 -13.96 -13.98
C ARG A 300 -13.52 -14.03 -14.02
N GLY A 301 -12.91 -13.49 -13.01
CA GLY A 301 -11.46 -13.55 -12.82
C GLY A 301 -11.13 -13.98 -11.41
N LEU A 302 -10.11 -14.84 -11.29
CA LEU A 302 -9.57 -15.33 -10.03
C LEU A 302 -8.08 -15.03 -10.00
N ASN A 303 -7.61 -14.51 -8.87
CA ASN A 303 -6.19 -14.39 -8.57
C ASN A 303 -5.91 -15.01 -7.21
N VAL A 304 -5.02 -16.00 -7.19
CA VAL A 304 -4.56 -16.69 -5.97
C VAL A 304 -3.11 -16.30 -5.73
N TYR A 305 -2.82 -15.81 -4.53
CA TYR A 305 -1.52 -15.27 -4.18
C TYR A 305 -1.16 -15.50 -2.72
N GLY A 306 0.09 -15.28 -2.39
CA GLY A 306 0.59 -15.26 -1.02
C GLY A 306 1.71 -14.25 -0.87
N TYR A 307 1.92 -13.79 0.33
CA TYR A 307 3.06 -12.93 0.66
C TYR A 307 3.57 -13.24 2.07
N LYS A 308 4.85 -12.98 2.30
CA LYS A 308 5.49 -13.15 3.60
C LYS A 308 6.64 -12.19 3.77
N VAL A 309 6.84 -11.71 4.99
CA VAL A 309 8.07 -11.01 5.36
C VAL A 309 9.14 -12.05 5.61
N VAL A 310 10.18 -12.05 4.77
CA VAL A 310 11.30 -13.01 4.82
C VAL A 310 12.40 -12.51 5.75
N LYS A 311 12.65 -11.20 5.75
CA LYS A 311 13.65 -10.57 6.61
C LYS A 311 12.98 -9.45 7.43
N PRO A 312 12.45 -9.77 8.62
CA PRO A 312 11.79 -8.80 9.50
C PRO A 312 12.70 -7.62 9.88
N GLU A 313 14.01 -7.87 9.98
CA GLU A 313 15.03 -6.87 10.32
C GLU A 313 15.17 -5.78 9.24
N ALA A 314 14.85 -6.11 7.99
CA ALA A 314 14.94 -5.19 6.85
C ALA A 314 13.63 -4.42 6.58
N LEU A 315 12.67 -4.49 7.51
CA LEU A 315 11.39 -3.79 7.45
C LEU A 315 11.20 -2.94 8.70
N VAL A 316 10.75 -1.71 8.52
CA VAL A 316 10.43 -0.74 9.59
C VAL A 316 8.98 -0.31 9.45
N ASP A 317 8.29 -0.21 10.59
CA ASP A 317 6.94 0.33 10.70
C ASP A 317 6.95 1.64 11.48
N LEU A 318 6.69 2.74 10.79
CA LEU A 318 6.47 4.05 11.39
C LEU A 318 4.97 4.29 11.52
N TYR A 319 4.47 4.24 12.76
CA TYR A 319 3.06 4.49 13.04
C TYR A 319 2.84 5.95 13.38
N ALA A 320 2.26 6.71 12.44
CA ALA A 320 2.22 8.16 12.51
C ALA A 320 0.84 8.75 12.19
N TYR A 321 0.57 9.92 12.79
CA TYR A 321 -0.61 10.72 12.49
C TYR A 321 -0.22 12.13 12.05
N LYS A 322 -1.15 12.78 11.38
CA LYS A 322 -1.01 14.16 10.94
C LYS A 322 -1.21 15.11 12.14
N ALA A 323 -0.16 15.88 12.48
CA ALA A 323 -0.20 16.94 13.49
C ALA A 323 -1.07 18.14 13.05
#